data_af63780029d031127d90d18e60e84219
#
_entry.id   af63780029d031127d90d18e60e84219
#
_cell.length_a   1.000
_cell.length_b   1.000
_cell.length_c   1.000
_cell.angle_alpha   90.00
_cell.angle_beta   90.00
_cell.angle_gamma   90.00
#
_symmetry.space_group_name_H-M   'P 1'
#
loop_
_entity.id
_entity.type
_entity.pdbx_description
1 polymer ?
#
loop_
_entity_poly.entity_id
_entity_poly.type
_entity_poly.pdbx_seq_one_letter_code
_entity_poly.pdbx_strand_id
1 'polypeptide(L)'
;MNKVNLDLLKLIKKNAIHNQRELADLSGYSLGLVNREIKKLRELKLVDEEFRMTSKAKNLFKKNKPKNAVILAAGFGMRMVPINTETPKGLLEVKNEPLVERLIKQLQEVGVSDITVVVGFMKEQYEYLIDDFQVKLVVNPDYATKNNFYSLQRVAGILGNTYIVPCDLWCEENPFEEDELYSWYLMGHEEVEQSYFRVNKKQEIITSEKRRKGNRPYGICYLAEKEAKVVTKQLNIAAEEKRHEKSFWEVTLEDKDKKYIVYPKMIDDKKIAEINTYEQLREIDHSSSHLETDALINISKALGVPLEEIVNIEVLKKGMTNRSFLFTCKEQKNIMRIPGEGTDHLINRKEEADVYRVLEGKKICDDVVYMNPENGYKITAYLDGARSCDSENKEDLKRCMAKLREFHASKLKVAHTFDPFKQIVFYQSLWNGQASYYKDHEKTQNEILSLKSFVEKYKKEPVLSHIDSVYDNFLFTKEGDIRLIDWEYAGMQDPHIDIAMFCIYAGYDRKQADELMDLYFEGKCEKMTRIKIYAYMAVSGMLWSNWCEYKRTLGVDFGEYSLMQYRYAKDFYRIVQEELAKEEK
;
A
#
# COMPACT_ATOMS: atom_id res chain seq x y z
N MET A 1 19.30 38.06 -1.71
CA MET A 1 20.42 37.25 -2.24
C MET A 1 19.87 36.18 -3.13
N ASN A 2 20.55 35.86 -4.20
CA ASN A 2 20.22 34.74 -5.06
C ASN A 2 20.99 33.48 -4.65
N LYS A 3 20.66 32.32 -5.24
CA LYS A 3 21.32 31.04 -4.95
C LYS A 3 22.85 31.11 -5.12
N VAL A 4 23.34 31.76 -6.19
CA VAL A 4 24.78 31.89 -6.47
C VAL A 4 25.53 32.60 -5.34
N ASN A 5 24.95 33.70 -4.77
CA ASN A 5 25.56 34.37 -3.61
C ASN A 5 25.71 33.42 -2.42
N LEU A 6 24.70 32.59 -2.17
CA LEU A 6 24.67 31.68 -1.03
C LEU A 6 25.65 30.51 -1.24
N ASP A 7 25.75 29.97 -2.46
CA ASP A 7 26.73 28.95 -2.82
C ASP A 7 28.16 29.46 -2.65
N LEU A 8 28.45 30.69 -3.15
CA LEU A 8 29.77 31.29 -2.98
C LEU A 8 30.11 31.52 -1.50
N LEU A 9 29.15 31.94 -0.67
CA LEU A 9 29.35 32.08 0.78
C LEU A 9 29.66 30.74 1.46
N LYS A 10 28.98 29.65 1.06
CA LYS A 10 29.26 28.29 1.58
C LYS A 10 30.68 27.86 1.21
N LEU A 11 31.13 28.12 -0.02
CA LEU A 11 32.49 27.80 -0.47
C LEU A 11 33.55 28.61 0.26
N ILE A 12 33.31 29.91 0.48
CA ILE A 12 34.22 30.78 1.26
C ILE A 12 34.31 30.32 2.72
N LYS A 13 33.24 29.79 3.29
CA LYS A 13 33.27 29.21 4.65
C LYS A 13 34.11 27.93 4.72
N LYS A 14 33.95 27.05 3.72
CA LYS A 14 34.61 25.72 3.70
C LYS A 14 36.06 25.76 3.30
N ASN A 15 36.49 26.76 2.53
CA ASN A 15 37.79 26.82 1.90
C ASN A 15 38.53 28.13 2.17
N ALA A 16 39.84 28.10 2.27
CA ALA A 16 40.66 29.31 2.24
C ALA A 16 40.73 29.80 0.80
N ILE A 17 39.96 30.84 0.47
CA ILE A 17 39.87 31.40 -0.88
C ILE A 17 40.82 32.60 -1.01
N HIS A 18 41.66 32.60 -2.05
CA HIS A 18 42.64 33.66 -2.30
C HIS A 18 42.25 34.58 -3.46
N ASN A 19 41.45 34.08 -4.40
CA ASN A 19 41.04 34.85 -5.57
C ASN A 19 39.71 34.34 -6.19
N GLN A 20 39.14 35.15 -7.11
CA GLN A 20 37.86 34.86 -7.75
C GLN A 20 37.93 33.69 -8.77
N ARG A 21 39.13 33.39 -9.32
CA ARG A 21 39.31 32.27 -10.23
C ARG A 21 39.18 30.94 -9.48
N GLU A 22 39.75 30.85 -8.31
CA GLU A 22 39.65 29.72 -7.40
C GLU A 22 38.16 29.44 -7.01
N LEU A 23 37.40 30.51 -6.72
CA LEU A 23 35.97 30.38 -6.49
C LEU A 23 35.20 29.92 -7.75
N ALA A 24 35.61 30.38 -8.93
CA ALA A 24 34.99 29.95 -10.20
C ALA A 24 35.24 28.44 -10.44
N ASP A 25 36.48 28.00 -10.23
CA ASP A 25 36.88 26.59 -10.38
C ASP A 25 36.12 25.67 -9.38
N LEU A 26 36.05 26.07 -8.10
CA LEU A 26 35.33 25.31 -7.06
C LEU A 26 33.79 25.31 -7.22
N SER A 27 33.24 26.41 -7.70
CA SER A 27 31.77 26.54 -7.82
C SER A 27 31.22 26.01 -9.13
N GLY A 28 32.07 25.87 -10.16
CA GLY A 28 31.63 25.60 -11.54
C GLY A 28 30.92 26.77 -12.22
N TYR A 29 30.87 27.95 -11.58
CA TYR A 29 30.30 29.18 -12.18
C TYR A 29 31.35 29.88 -13.05
N SER A 30 30.87 30.60 -14.09
CA SER A 30 31.78 31.40 -14.89
C SER A 30 32.41 32.53 -14.08
N LEU A 31 33.69 32.84 -14.37
CA LEU A 31 34.43 33.89 -13.68
C LEU A 31 33.71 35.24 -13.69
N GLY A 32 33.03 35.58 -14.81
CA GLY A 32 32.26 36.82 -14.90
C GLY A 32 31.08 36.86 -13.95
N LEU A 33 30.41 35.70 -13.74
CA LEU A 33 29.32 35.58 -12.78
C LEU A 33 29.87 35.71 -11.34
N VAL A 34 30.96 34.99 -11.02
CA VAL A 34 31.58 35.06 -9.71
C VAL A 34 32.00 36.49 -9.39
N ASN A 35 32.65 37.19 -10.33
CA ASN A 35 33.09 38.59 -10.14
C ASN A 35 31.90 39.49 -9.78
N ARG A 36 30.81 39.38 -10.52
CA ARG A 36 29.60 40.17 -10.29
C ARG A 36 28.98 39.88 -8.92
N GLU A 37 28.87 38.59 -8.56
CA GLU A 37 28.18 38.19 -7.33
C GLU A 37 29.06 38.43 -6.09
N ILE A 38 30.38 38.31 -6.18
CA ILE A 38 31.34 38.71 -5.10
C ILE A 38 31.25 40.21 -4.83
N LYS A 39 31.18 41.06 -5.88
CA LYS A 39 30.96 42.51 -5.69
C LYS A 39 29.68 42.78 -4.87
N LYS A 40 28.57 42.09 -5.17
CA LYS A 40 27.33 42.20 -4.37
C LYS A 40 27.50 41.72 -2.93
N LEU A 41 28.24 40.63 -2.70
CA LEU A 41 28.50 40.12 -1.34
C LEU A 41 29.32 41.13 -0.52
N ARG A 42 30.26 41.84 -1.13
CA ARG A 42 31.00 42.95 -0.52
C ARG A 42 30.11 44.13 -0.23
N GLU A 43 29.29 44.58 -1.18
CA GLU A 43 28.29 45.65 -1.00
C GLU A 43 27.32 45.32 0.15
N LEU A 44 26.93 44.06 0.31
CA LEU A 44 26.09 43.59 1.41
C LEU A 44 26.86 43.42 2.73
N LYS A 45 28.18 43.67 2.72
CA LYS A 45 29.08 43.51 3.87
C LYS A 45 29.07 42.09 4.44
N LEU A 46 29.05 41.09 3.58
CA LEU A 46 29.11 39.67 3.96
C LEU A 46 30.50 39.09 3.81
N VAL A 47 31.29 39.63 2.86
CA VAL A 47 32.68 39.20 2.57
C VAL A 47 33.54 40.46 2.50
N ASP A 48 34.76 40.40 3.04
CA ASP A 48 35.78 41.44 2.95
C ASP A 48 36.62 41.36 1.65
N GLU A 49 37.61 42.25 1.50
CA GLU A 49 38.48 42.27 0.32
C GLU A 49 39.37 41.02 0.21
N GLU A 50 39.69 40.36 1.32
CA GLU A 50 40.49 39.14 1.40
C GLU A 50 39.64 37.87 1.38
N PHE A 51 38.39 37.94 0.94
CA PHE A 51 37.43 36.79 0.89
C PHE A 51 37.12 36.19 2.26
N ARG A 52 37.31 36.93 3.37
CA ARG A 52 36.94 36.43 4.70
C ARG A 52 35.49 36.82 5.01
N MET A 53 34.81 35.92 5.73
CA MET A 53 33.46 36.19 6.20
C MET A 53 33.42 37.25 7.29
N THR A 54 32.53 38.19 7.15
CA THR A 54 32.25 39.19 8.18
C THR A 54 31.38 38.61 9.30
N SER A 55 31.22 39.34 10.42
CA SER A 55 30.30 38.99 11.49
C SER A 55 28.85 38.88 11.00
N LYS A 56 28.47 39.66 9.99
CA LYS A 56 27.12 39.60 9.38
C LYS A 56 26.91 38.28 8.63
N ALA A 57 27.91 37.79 7.90
CA ALA A 57 27.85 36.48 7.25
C ALA A 57 27.79 35.35 8.29
N LYS A 58 28.63 35.40 9.35
CA LYS A 58 28.60 34.42 10.45
C LYS A 58 27.21 34.32 11.10
N ASN A 59 26.56 35.47 11.32
CA ASN A 59 25.20 35.53 11.86
C ASN A 59 24.18 34.92 10.88
N LEU A 60 24.34 35.08 9.57
CA LEU A 60 23.49 34.45 8.56
C LEU A 60 23.55 32.93 8.64
N PHE A 61 24.75 32.34 8.73
CA PHE A 61 24.94 30.92 8.92
C PHE A 61 24.29 30.44 10.23
N LYS A 62 24.56 31.13 11.35
CA LYS A 62 23.97 30.78 12.64
C LYS A 62 22.44 30.77 12.61
N LYS A 63 21.82 31.74 11.90
CA LYS A 63 20.37 31.86 11.78
C LYS A 63 19.75 30.72 10.98
N ASN A 64 20.44 30.25 9.94
CA ASN A 64 19.94 29.21 9.03
C ASN A 64 20.54 27.82 9.32
N LYS A 65 21.29 27.65 10.42
CA LYS A 65 21.81 26.33 10.82
C LYS A 65 20.66 25.35 10.98
N PRO A 66 20.76 24.12 10.44
CA PRO A 66 19.79 23.05 10.68
C PRO A 66 19.56 22.83 12.18
N LYS A 67 18.31 22.78 12.61
CA LYS A 67 17.93 22.65 14.02
C LYS A 67 17.47 21.25 14.35
N ASN A 68 16.72 20.63 13.44
CA ASN A 68 16.10 19.34 13.65
C ASN A 68 15.94 18.58 12.33
N ALA A 69 15.54 17.33 12.42
CA ALA A 69 15.19 16.51 11.28
C ALA A 69 13.91 15.71 11.55
N VAL A 70 13.16 15.43 10.48
CA VAL A 70 12.00 14.55 10.45
C VAL A 70 12.28 13.41 9.49
N ILE A 71 12.26 12.16 9.99
CA ILE A 71 12.36 10.95 9.17
C ILE A 71 10.96 10.36 9.00
N LEU A 72 10.51 10.17 7.76
CA LEU A 72 9.20 9.64 7.43
C LEU A 72 9.29 8.11 7.26
N ALA A 73 8.88 7.36 8.29
CA ALA A 73 9.00 5.90 8.37
C ALA A 73 7.65 5.18 8.63
N ALA A 74 6.52 5.86 8.40
CA ALA A 74 5.20 5.30 8.73
C ALA A 74 4.65 4.32 7.67
N GLY A 75 5.20 4.32 6.46
CA GLY A 75 4.64 3.62 5.31
C GLY A 75 4.67 2.08 5.43
N PHE A 76 3.67 1.42 4.84
CA PHE A 76 3.53 -0.03 4.84
C PHE A 76 4.58 -0.78 4.00
N GLY A 77 5.24 -0.12 3.04
CA GLY A 77 6.24 -0.77 2.18
C GLY A 77 5.70 -1.91 1.30
N MET A 78 4.48 -1.77 0.77
CA MET A 78 3.76 -2.82 0.01
C MET A 78 4.61 -3.52 -1.06
N ARG A 79 5.52 -2.81 -1.71
CA ARG A 79 6.39 -3.35 -2.77
C ARG A 79 7.56 -4.19 -2.25
N MET A 80 7.75 -4.23 -0.92
CA MET A 80 8.82 -5.00 -0.27
C MET A 80 8.42 -6.43 0.10
N VAL A 81 7.26 -6.91 -0.33
CA VAL A 81 6.87 -8.32 -0.12
C VAL A 81 7.94 -9.24 -0.73
N PRO A 82 8.38 -10.30 -0.01
CA PRO A 82 7.84 -10.79 1.27
C PRO A 82 8.47 -10.18 2.53
N ILE A 83 9.50 -9.36 2.43
CA ILE A 83 10.27 -8.83 3.58
C ILE A 83 9.37 -8.04 4.56
N ASN A 84 8.47 -7.21 4.04
CA ASN A 84 7.60 -6.39 4.86
C ASN A 84 6.57 -7.17 5.70
N THR A 85 6.55 -8.49 5.62
CA THR A 85 5.78 -9.32 6.55
C THR A 85 6.45 -9.44 7.91
N GLU A 86 7.75 -9.21 7.98
CA GLU A 86 8.59 -9.45 9.14
C GLU A 86 9.28 -8.17 9.63
N THR A 87 9.66 -7.25 8.70
CA THR A 87 10.45 -6.07 9.00
C THR A 87 9.90 -4.84 8.29
N PRO A 88 9.70 -3.70 8.99
CA PRO A 88 9.30 -2.46 8.34
C PRO A 88 10.44 -1.86 7.52
N LYS A 89 10.09 -1.15 6.44
CA LYS A 89 11.03 -0.69 5.42
C LYS A 89 12.25 0.10 5.94
N GLY A 90 12.04 0.96 6.95
CA GLY A 90 13.13 1.76 7.52
C GLY A 90 14.15 0.96 8.34
N LEU A 91 13.81 -0.26 8.76
CA LEU A 91 14.69 -1.17 9.50
C LEU A 91 15.36 -2.22 8.63
N LEU A 92 15.20 -2.15 7.30
CA LEU A 92 15.92 -3.02 6.40
C LEU A 92 17.43 -2.76 6.51
N GLU A 93 18.19 -3.83 6.67
CA GLU A 93 19.64 -3.77 6.71
C GLU A 93 20.24 -3.78 5.31
N VAL A 94 21.14 -2.84 5.07
CA VAL A 94 22.00 -2.78 3.91
C VAL A 94 23.44 -2.72 4.41
N LYS A 95 24.26 -3.67 3.98
CA LYS A 95 25.66 -3.78 4.44
C LYS A 95 25.75 -3.85 5.99
N ASN A 96 24.85 -4.61 6.61
CA ASN A 96 24.72 -4.80 8.06
C ASN A 96 24.37 -3.52 8.86
N GLU A 97 23.71 -2.55 8.25
CA GLU A 97 23.27 -1.33 8.91
C GLU A 97 21.81 -1.01 8.52
N PRO A 98 20.87 -0.86 9.47
CA PRO A 98 19.49 -0.44 9.19
C PRO A 98 19.44 0.93 8.52
N LEU A 99 18.58 1.09 7.50
CA LEU A 99 18.48 2.33 6.72
C LEU A 99 18.23 3.55 7.61
N VAL A 100 17.29 3.44 8.55
CA VAL A 100 16.95 4.56 9.44
C VAL A 100 18.08 4.93 10.39
N GLU A 101 18.83 3.94 10.88
CA GLU A 101 19.98 4.20 11.76
C GLU A 101 21.08 4.93 11.04
N ARG A 102 21.39 4.51 9.80
CA ARG A 102 22.36 5.19 8.95
C ARG A 102 22.00 6.66 8.73
N LEU A 103 20.73 6.95 8.40
CA LEU A 103 20.25 8.32 8.23
C LEU A 103 20.36 9.13 9.53
N ILE A 104 20.04 8.53 10.68
CA ILE A 104 20.18 9.16 11.99
C ILE A 104 21.64 9.50 12.27
N LYS A 105 22.57 8.55 12.09
CA LYS A 105 24.00 8.75 12.29
C LYS A 105 24.54 9.87 11.40
N GLN A 106 24.17 9.86 10.11
CA GLN A 106 24.57 10.90 9.15
C GLN A 106 24.05 12.31 9.54
N LEU A 107 22.84 12.40 10.09
CA LEU A 107 22.30 13.65 10.62
C LEU A 107 23.07 14.11 11.87
N GLN A 108 23.38 13.19 12.79
CA GLN A 108 24.14 13.48 14.02
C GLN A 108 25.58 13.91 13.71
N GLU A 109 26.22 13.33 12.69
CA GLU A 109 27.56 13.72 12.23
C GLU A 109 27.65 15.20 11.84
N VAL A 110 26.57 15.78 11.29
CA VAL A 110 26.50 17.21 10.94
C VAL A 110 25.90 18.08 12.05
N GLY A 111 25.76 17.52 13.26
CA GLY A 111 25.33 18.23 14.46
C GLY A 111 23.81 18.44 14.57
N VAL A 112 23.01 17.62 13.87
CA VAL A 112 21.54 17.59 14.01
C VAL A 112 21.18 16.44 14.94
N SER A 113 20.90 16.74 16.21
CA SER A 113 20.56 15.75 17.26
C SER A 113 19.06 15.72 17.61
N ASP A 114 18.31 16.78 17.32
CA ASP A 114 16.86 16.79 17.53
C ASP A 114 16.16 16.12 16.33
N ILE A 115 16.03 14.79 16.38
CA ILE A 115 15.50 13.97 15.30
C ILE A 115 14.14 13.39 15.72
N THR A 116 13.13 13.56 14.89
CA THR A 116 11.80 12.94 15.05
C THR A 116 11.57 11.92 13.95
N VAL A 117 11.29 10.67 14.32
CA VAL A 117 10.92 9.60 13.38
C VAL A 117 9.40 9.42 13.41
N VAL A 118 8.74 9.64 12.29
CA VAL A 118 7.30 9.42 12.16
C VAL A 118 7.07 7.97 11.75
N VAL A 119 6.47 7.19 12.65
CA VAL A 119 6.26 5.74 12.50
C VAL A 119 4.78 5.40 12.33
N GLY A 120 4.48 4.21 11.84
CA GLY A 120 3.11 3.72 11.65
C GLY A 120 3.07 2.21 11.61
N PHE A 121 3.35 1.61 10.46
CA PHE A 121 3.41 0.16 10.31
C PHE A 121 4.55 -0.44 11.15
N MET A 122 4.24 -1.47 11.95
CA MET A 122 5.19 -2.14 12.87
C MET A 122 5.96 -1.15 13.76
N LYS A 123 5.28 -0.10 14.23
CA LYS A 123 5.89 1.00 15.00
C LYS A 123 6.65 0.54 16.25
N GLU A 124 6.25 -0.59 16.82
CA GLU A 124 6.88 -1.19 18.00
C GLU A 124 8.35 -1.57 17.74
N GLN A 125 8.69 -1.96 16.50
CA GLN A 125 10.05 -2.33 16.14
C GLN A 125 11.01 -1.13 16.09
N TYR A 126 10.51 0.11 16.04
CA TYR A 126 11.33 1.33 16.08
C TYR A 126 11.61 1.84 17.49
N GLU A 127 11.03 1.24 18.53
CA GLU A 127 11.07 1.75 19.90
C GLU A 127 12.49 1.91 20.43
N TYR A 128 13.38 0.97 20.16
CA TYR A 128 14.78 0.99 20.59
C TYR A 128 15.56 2.24 20.13
N LEU A 129 15.13 2.88 19.03
CA LEU A 129 15.77 4.09 18.53
C LEU A 129 15.70 5.25 19.53
N ILE A 130 14.75 5.23 20.45
CA ILE A 130 14.63 6.25 21.52
C ILE A 130 15.85 6.18 22.43
N ASP A 131 16.20 5.00 22.88
CA ASP A 131 17.30 4.80 23.84
C ASP A 131 18.66 4.83 23.15
N ASP A 132 18.81 4.18 22.00
CA ASP A 132 20.10 4.02 21.33
C ASP A 132 20.54 5.31 20.61
N PHE A 133 19.59 6.08 20.06
CA PHE A 133 19.89 7.26 19.25
C PHE A 133 19.29 8.57 19.80
N GLN A 134 18.52 8.52 20.90
CA GLN A 134 17.89 9.67 21.53
C GLN A 134 16.93 10.42 20.60
N VAL A 135 16.26 9.69 19.72
CA VAL A 135 15.25 10.26 18.80
C VAL A 135 13.89 10.31 19.46
N LYS A 136 12.97 11.08 18.86
CA LYS A 136 11.54 11.11 19.24
C LYS A 136 10.74 10.30 18.25
N LEU A 137 9.80 9.46 18.73
CA LEU A 137 8.85 8.78 17.87
C LEU A 137 7.49 9.50 17.89
N VAL A 138 6.92 9.69 16.71
CA VAL A 138 5.55 10.21 16.52
C VAL A 138 4.76 9.22 15.70
N VAL A 139 3.61 8.77 16.22
CA VAL A 139 2.79 7.77 15.53
C VAL A 139 1.83 8.43 14.54
N ASN A 140 1.83 7.96 13.30
CA ASN A 140 0.78 8.25 12.32
C ASN A 140 -0.21 7.07 12.30
N PRO A 141 -1.40 7.16 12.91
CA PRO A 141 -2.38 6.08 12.91
C PRO A 141 -3.05 5.88 11.55
N ASP A 142 -3.01 6.87 10.67
CA ASP A 142 -3.66 6.83 9.36
C ASP A 142 -2.78 6.21 8.25
N TYR A 143 -1.64 5.60 8.62
CA TYR A 143 -0.62 5.10 7.68
C TYR A 143 -1.16 4.08 6.65
N ALA A 144 -2.18 3.32 7.01
CA ALA A 144 -2.77 2.28 6.15
C ALA A 144 -3.63 2.85 5.03
N THR A 145 -4.22 4.02 5.23
CA THR A 145 -5.19 4.63 4.33
C THR A 145 -4.70 5.91 3.65
N LYS A 146 -3.75 6.62 4.27
CA LYS A 146 -3.24 7.91 3.82
C LYS A 146 -1.75 7.86 3.52
N ASN A 147 -1.28 8.74 2.62
CA ASN A 147 0.12 8.79 2.20
C ASN A 147 0.98 9.68 3.14
N ASN A 148 2.28 9.84 2.83
CA ASN A 148 3.27 10.54 3.64
C ASN A 148 2.98 12.03 3.90
N PHE A 149 2.08 12.65 3.13
CA PHE A 149 1.54 13.98 3.42
C PHE A 149 1.03 14.07 4.87
N TYR A 150 0.25 13.10 5.31
CA TYR A 150 -0.29 13.04 6.67
C TYR A 150 0.77 12.69 7.72
N SER A 151 1.81 11.96 7.34
CA SER A 151 2.95 11.73 8.24
C SER A 151 3.67 13.06 8.55
N LEU A 152 3.94 13.88 7.54
CA LEU A 152 4.57 15.19 7.74
C LEU A 152 3.63 16.17 8.47
N GLN A 153 2.33 16.13 8.18
CA GLN A 153 1.33 16.98 8.84
C GLN A 153 1.29 16.77 10.36
N ARG A 154 1.49 15.52 10.86
CA ARG A 154 1.54 15.22 12.30
C ARG A 154 2.65 15.99 13.04
N VAL A 155 3.70 16.36 12.35
CA VAL A 155 4.87 17.05 12.89
C VAL A 155 5.06 18.44 12.29
N ALA A 156 4.05 19.01 11.63
CA ALA A 156 4.13 20.32 10.97
C ALA A 156 4.55 21.46 11.91
N GLY A 157 4.25 21.35 13.21
CA GLY A 157 4.59 22.36 14.21
C GLY A 157 6.07 22.50 14.54
N ILE A 158 6.91 21.52 14.21
CA ILE A 158 8.35 21.58 14.47
C ILE A 158 9.18 21.98 13.24
N LEU A 159 8.53 22.20 12.09
CA LEU A 159 9.22 22.58 10.86
C LEU A 159 9.80 23.98 10.94
N GLY A 160 11.11 24.10 10.70
CA GLY A 160 11.84 25.36 10.68
C GLY A 160 13.34 25.15 10.76
N ASN A 161 14.08 25.39 9.69
CA ASN A 161 15.45 24.92 9.48
C ASN A 161 15.56 23.40 9.69
N THR A 162 14.70 22.64 9.01
CA THR A 162 14.45 21.22 9.22
C THR A 162 14.88 20.40 8.00
N TYR A 163 15.54 19.28 8.22
CA TYR A 163 15.66 18.22 7.22
C TYR A 163 14.41 17.32 7.23
N ILE A 164 13.83 17.06 6.07
CA ILE A 164 12.78 16.07 5.86
C ILE A 164 13.39 14.94 5.03
N VAL A 165 13.28 13.71 5.53
CA VAL A 165 14.04 12.56 5.00
C VAL A 165 13.10 11.35 4.90
N PRO A 166 12.98 10.68 3.74
CA PRO A 166 12.32 9.37 3.67
C PRO A 166 13.24 8.30 4.26
N CYS A 167 12.66 7.25 4.87
CA CYS A 167 13.42 6.22 5.58
C CYS A 167 14.01 5.12 4.68
N ASP A 168 13.73 5.15 3.39
CA ASP A 168 14.02 4.08 2.43
C ASP A 168 15.23 4.33 1.53
N LEU A 169 16.11 5.23 1.97
CA LEU A 169 17.31 5.63 1.26
C LEU A 169 18.55 5.03 1.90
N TRP A 170 19.40 4.46 1.06
CA TRP A 170 20.79 4.18 1.37
C TRP A 170 21.66 5.28 0.77
N CYS A 171 22.30 6.10 1.61
CA CYS A 171 23.25 7.13 1.19
C CYS A 171 24.66 6.65 1.48
N GLU A 172 25.48 6.41 0.45
CA GLU A 172 26.87 5.98 0.62
C GLU A 172 27.71 7.08 1.27
N GLU A 173 27.55 8.33 0.80
CA GLU A 173 28.12 9.52 1.42
C GLU A 173 27.03 10.31 2.14
N ASN A 174 27.41 11.06 3.18
CA ASN A 174 26.47 11.88 3.94
C ASN A 174 25.91 13.01 3.08
N PRO A 175 24.58 13.04 2.78
CA PRO A 175 23.97 14.06 1.95
C PRO A 175 23.69 15.37 2.72
N PHE A 176 23.81 15.35 4.04
CA PHE A 176 23.53 16.48 4.93
C PHE A 176 24.77 17.35 5.14
N GLU A 177 24.55 18.59 5.54
CA GLU A 177 25.60 19.55 5.81
C GLU A 177 25.35 20.29 7.14
N GLU A 178 26.41 20.64 7.86
CA GLU A 178 26.32 21.42 9.11
C GLU A 178 25.73 22.81 8.86
N ASP A 179 25.98 23.38 7.68
CA ASP A 179 25.58 24.72 7.30
C ASP A 179 24.66 24.72 6.09
N GLU A 180 23.47 25.23 6.28
CA GLU A 180 22.51 25.48 5.21
C GLU A 180 22.15 26.96 5.12
N LEU A 181 21.97 27.48 3.93
CA LEU A 181 21.64 28.87 3.70
C LEU A 181 20.34 29.10 2.95
N TYR A 182 19.77 28.07 2.33
CA TYR A 182 18.54 28.11 1.56
C TYR A 182 17.88 26.72 1.51
N SER A 183 16.59 26.72 1.23
CA SER A 183 15.82 25.47 1.08
C SER A 183 16.13 24.76 -0.22
N TRP A 184 16.31 23.45 -0.15
CA TRP A 184 16.62 22.62 -1.31
C TRP A 184 15.95 21.24 -1.23
N TYR A 185 15.84 20.59 -2.39
CA TYR A 185 15.32 19.24 -2.56
C TYR A 185 16.30 18.39 -3.37
N LEU A 186 16.59 17.17 -2.90
CA LEU A 186 17.61 16.30 -3.49
C LEU A 186 17.11 15.64 -4.77
N MET A 187 17.88 15.80 -5.85
CA MET A 187 17.58 15.30 -7.19
C MET A 187 18.78 14.55 -7.76
N GLY A 188 18.53 13.46 -8.47
CA GLY A 188 19.53 12.76 -9.25
C GLY A 188 19.89 13.47 -10.56
N HIS A 189 21.07 13.15 -11.10
CA HIS A 189 21.46 13.58 -12.44
C HIS A 189 20.79 12.72 -13.52
N GLU A 190 20.50 11.46 -13.22
CA GLU A 190 19.82 10.57 -14.17
C GLU A 190 18.40 11.00 -14.45
N GLU A 191 18.04 10.94 -15.73
CA GLU A 191 16.65 11.09 -16.14
C GLU A 191 15.94 9.73 -16.12
N VAL A 192 14.80 9.66 -15.45
CA VAL A 192 13.93 8.47 -15.43
C VAL A 192 12.73 8.68 -16.35
N GLU A 193 12.25 7.60 -16.99
CA GLU A 193 11.16 7.67 -17.98
C GLU A 193 9.83 8.13 -17.39
N GLN A 194 9.62 7.95 -16.09
CA GLN A 194 8.37 8.25 -15.41
C GLN A 194 8.59 9.15 -14.19
N SER A 195 9.06 10.38 -14.41
CA SER A 195 9.18 11.40 -13.37
C SER A 195 8.06 12.45 -13.46
N TYR A 196 7.68 13.01 -12.31
CA TYR A 196 6.89 14.24 -12.24
C TYR A 196 7.77 15.49 -12.13
N PHE A 197 9.10 15.33 -12.00
CA PHE A 197 10.03 16.40 -11.65
C PHE A 197 11.04 16.64 -12.76
N ARG A 198 11.33 17.91 -12.99
CA ARG A 198 12.31 18.32 -13.98
C ARG A 198 13.06 19.55 -13.49
N VAL A 199 14.38 19.54 -13.61
CA VAL A 199 15.20 20.70 -13.35
C VAL A 199 15.38 21.49 -14.64
N ASN A 200 14.99 22.76 -14.64
CA ASN A 200 15.15 23.63 -15.81
C ASN A 200 16.55 24.29 -15.86
N LYS A 201 16.86 25.00 -16.97
CA LYS A 201 18.13 25.71 -17.16
C LYS A 201 18.38 26.80 -16.10
N LYS A 202 17.33 27.27 -15.40
CA LYS A 202 17.43 28.26 -14.33
C LYS A 202 17.66 27.63 -12.95
N GLN A 203 17.88 26.31 -12.88
CA GLN A 203 18.00 25.57 -11.64
C GLN A 203 16.73 25.66 -10.77
N GLU A 204 15.54 25.60 -11.40
CA GLU A 204 14.25 25.51 -10.73
C GLU A 204 13.67 24.11 -10.93
N ILE A 205 13.01 23.56 -9.92
CA ILE A 205 12.25 22.33 -10.04
C ILE A 205 10.88 22.67 -10.60
N ILE A 206 10.49 21.99 -11.67
CA ILE A 206 9.19 22.14 -12.32
C ILE A 206 8.49 20.81 -12.27
N THR A 207 7.20 20.81 -11.93
CA THR A 207 6.36 19.61 -11.95
C THR A 207 5.65 19.45 -13.29
N SER A 208 5.20 18.23 -13.55
CA SER A 208 4.40 17.88 -14.73
C SER A 208 3.14 17.13 -14.29
N GLU A 209 1.97 17.49 -14.81
CA GLU A 209 0.70 16.80 -14.55
C GLU A 209 0.71 15.33 -14.99
N LYS A 210 1.54 15.00 -15.97
CA LYS A 210 1.71 13.64 -16.47
C LYS A 210 3.16 13.21 -16.26
N ARG A 211 3.35 11.95 -15.85
CA ARG A 211 4.69 11.35 -15.82
C ARG A 211 5.35 11.44 -17.19
N ARG A 212 6.55 11.95 -17.21
CA ARG A 212 7.39 12.12 -18.41
C ARG A 212 8.84 11.86 -18.03
N LYS A 213 9.70 11.80 -19.03
CA LYS A 213 11.14 11.78 -18.80
C LYS A 213 11.58 13.01 -18.01
N GLY A 214 12.24 12.80 -16.88
CA GLY A 214 12.70 13.87 -15.99
C GLY A 214 13.63 13.36 -14.91
N ASN A 215 14.14 14.26 -14.07
CA ASN A 215 15.10 13.93 -13.02
C ASN A 215 14.48 13.03 -11.95
N ARG A 216 15.29 12.15 -11.37
CA ARG A 216 14.90 11.29 -10.25
C ARG A 216 14.85 12.10 -8.95
N PRO A 217 13.69 12.19 -8.24
CA PRO A 217 13.61 12.78 -6.91
C PRO A 217 13.99 11.74 -5.86
N TYR A 218 14.75 12.15 -4.84
CA TYR A 218 15.12 11.28 -3.72
C TYR A 218 14.38 11.61 -2.41
N GLY A 219 13.56 12.66 -2.38
CA GLY A 219 12.70 12.93 -1.22
C GLY A 219 13.39 13.62 -0.05
N ILE A 220 14.73 13.74 0.00
CA ILE A 220 15.41 14.51 1.03
C ILE A 220 15.26 15.99 0.71
N CYS A 221 14.81 16.75 1.71
CA CYS A 221 14.60 18.19 1.60
C CYS A 221 15.15 18.91 2.83
N TYR A 222 15.80 20.05 2.64
CA TYR A 222 16.03 21.01 3.70
C TYR A 222 15.08 22.19 3.54
N LEU A 223 14.33 22.53 4.59
CA LEU A 223 13.46 23.69 4.64
C LEU A 223 14.01 24.73 5.60
N ALA A 224 14.42 25.87 5.08
CA ALA A 224 14.70 27.05 5.90
C ALA A 224 13.40 27.59 6.51
N GLU A 225 13.51 28.33 7.61
CA GLU A 225 12.37 28.80 8.41
C GLU A 225 11.26 29.51 7.60
N LYS A 226 11.62 30.24 6.54
CA LYS A 226 10.68 30.95 5.69
C LYS A 226 9.80 29.99 4.89
N GLU A 227 10.40 29.05 4.17
CA GLU A 227 9.70 28.06 3.36
C GLU A 227 8.96 27.05 4.25
N ALA A 228 9.53 26.68 5.39
CA ALA A 228 8.87 25.83 6.39
C ALA A 228 7.53 26.40 6.85
N LYS A 229 7.44 27.73 7.09
CA LYS A 229 6.16 28.39 7.42
C LYS A 229 5.11 28.27 6.31
N VAL A 230 5.54 28.32 5.05
CA VAL A 230 4.65 28.13 3.89
C VAL A 230 4.14 26.68 3.85
N VAL A 231 5.06 25.73 3.96
CA VAL A 231 4.73 24.28 3.96
C VAL A 231 3.79 23.95 5.12
N THR A 232 4.09 24.40 6.35
CA THR A 232 3.23 24.19 7.52
C THR A 232 1.80 24.69 7.30
N LYS A 233 1.69 25.90 6.72
CA LYS A 233 0.36 26.47 6.41
C LYS A 233 -0.38 25.62 5.38
N GLN A 234 0.30 25.19 4.33
CA GLN A 234 -0.31 24.37 3.27
C GLN A 234 -0.70 23.00 3.79
N LEU A 235 0.14 22.34 4.61
CA LEU A 235 -0.17 21.05 5.24
C LEU A 235 -1.46 21.14 6.07
N ASN A 236 -1.62 22.20 6.89
CA ASN A 236 -2.79 22.35 7.74
C ASN A 236 -4.08 22.63 6.95
N ILE A 237 -4.00 23.43 5.87
CA ILE A 237 -5.16 23.72 5.01
C ILE A 237 -5.56 22.47 4.22
N ALA A 238 -4.60 21.82 3.56
CA ALA A 238 -4.87 20.70 2.66
C ALA A 238 -5.23 19.41 3.41
N ALA A 239 -4.90 19.28 4.71
CA ALA A 239 -5.29 18.12 5.53
C ALA A 239 -6.81 17.97 5.68
N GLU A 240 -7.57 19.05 5.53
CA GLU A 240 -9.04 19.05 5.58
C GLU A 240 -9.69 18.60 4.27
N GLU A 241 -8.90 18.48 3.19
CA GLU A 241 -9.40 18.16 1.86
C GLU A 241 -9.14 16.68 1.51
N LYS A 242 -10.20 15.88 1.28
CA LYS A 242 -10.12 14.45 0.92
C LYS A 242 -9.23 14.16 -0.29
N ARG A 243 -9.12 15.08 -1.24
CA ARG A 243 -8.28 14.91 -2.44
C ARG A 243 -6.79 14.67 -2.13
N HIS A 244 -6.31 15.06 -0.93
CA HIS A 244 -4.92 14.90 -0.52
C HIS A 244 -4.62 13.61 0.25
N GLU A 245 -5.61 12.74 0.48
CA GLU A 245 -5.40 11.47 1.19
C GLU A 245 -4.32 10.58 0.54
N LYS A 246 -4.21 10.59 -0.77
CA LYS A 246 -3.19 9.84 -1.54
C LYS A 246 -2.00 10.70 -1.97
N SER A 247 -1.94 11.97 -1.56
CA SER A 247 -0.88 12.88 -1.98
C SER A 247 0.41 12.63 -1.21
N PHE A 248 1.53 12.90 -1.90
CA PHE A 248 2.82 13.06 -1.26
C PHE A 248 2.95 14.49 -0.71
N TRP A 249 3.75 14.67 0.34
CA TRP A 249 3.91 15.97 0.99
C TRP A 249 4.53 17.04 0.07
N GLU A 250 5.25 16.63 -0.96
CA GLU A 250 5.90 17.48 -1.94
C GLU A 250 4.93 18.42 -2.69
N VAL A 251 3.64 18.08 -2.72
CA VAL A 251 2.61 19.00 -3.28
C VAL A 251 2.58 20.34 -2.55
N THR A 252 3.08 20.40 -1.31
CA THR A 252 3.18 21.64 -0.54
C THR A 252 4.35 22.53 -0.94
N LEU A 253 5.27 22.02 -1.76
CA LEU A 253 6.43 22.76 -2.28
C LEU A 253 6.12 23.53 -3.58
N GLU A 254 4.96 23.28 -4.20
CA GLU A 254 4.57 23.96 -5.43
C GLU A 254 4.03 25.37 -5.18
N ASP A 255 4.41 26.31 -6.04
CA ASP A 255 3.79 27.62 -6.15
C ASP A 255 2.67 27.63 -7.21
N LYS A 256 2.04 28.81 -7.42
CA LYS A 256 0.95 28.99 -8.39
C LYS A 256 1.38 28.73 -9.83
N ASP A 257 2.68 28.86 -10.14
CA ASP A 257 3.26 28.65 -11.47
C ASP A 257 3.77 27.21 -11.66
N LYS A 258 3.43 26.28 -10.75
CA LYS A 258 3.90 24.88 -10.74
C LYS A 258 5.42 24.75 -10.64
N LYS A 259 6.05 25.68 -9.93
CA LYS A 259 7.46 25.63 -9.57
C LYS A 259 7.59 25.31 -8.10
N TYR A 260 8.69 24.68 -7.74
CA TYR A 260 8.98 24.46 -6.33
C TYR A 260 9.59 25.72 -5.70
N ILE A 261 9.20 25.98 -4.44
CA ILE A 261 9.76 27.07 -3.63
C ILE A 261 11.18 26.77 -3.11
N VAL A 262 11.72 25.62 -3.46
CA VAL A 262 13.05 25.12 -3.09
C VAL A 262 13.93 24.95 -4.32
N TYR A 263 15.25 25.00 -4.12
CA TYR A 263 16.22 24.76 -5.20
C TYR A 263 16.56 23.25 -5.34
N PRO A 264 16.93 22.77 -6.54
CA PRO A 264 17.46 21.43 -6.66
C PRO A 264 18.88 21.36 -6.08
N LYS A 265 19.15 20.33 -5.25
CA LYS A 265 20.48 19.88 -4.86
C LYS A 265 20.76 18.61 -5.65
N MET A 266 21.75 18.64 -6.54
CA MET A 266 22.07 17.49 -7.39
C MET A 266 23.00 16.54 -6.67
N ILE A 267 22.78 15.23 -6.83
CA ILE A 267 23.62 14.16 -6.29
C ILE A 267 23.95 13.16 -7.41
N ASP A 268 25.11 12.52 -7.31
CA ASP A 268 25.46 11.38 -8.17
C ASP A 268 24.60 10.18 -7.78
N ASP A 269 23.81 9.68 -8.72
CA ASP A 269 22.88 8.57 -8.53
C ASP A 269 23.56 7.27 -8.06
N LYS A 270 24.87 7.13 -8.24
CA LYS A 270 25.66 6.00 -7.73
C LYS A 270 25.90 6.05 -6.23
N LYS A 271 25.77 7.21 -5.60
CA LYS A 271 26.02 7.43 -4.16
C LYS A 271 24.77 7.33 -3.30
N ILE A 272 23.62 7.13 -3.92
CA ILE A 272 22.34 7.04 -3.23
C ILE A 272 21.46 6.00 -3.92
N ALA A 273 20.76 5.19 -3.13
CA ALA A 273 19.84 4.21 -3.62
C ALA A 273 18.52 4.26 -2.84
N GLU A 274 17.41 4.25 -3.56
CA GLU A 274 16.07 4.11 -2.98
C GLU A 274 15.67 2.64 -3.06
N ILE A 275 15.37 2.02 -1.90
CA ILE A 275 15.06 0.60 -1.80
C ILE A 275 13.55 0.43 -1.68
N ASN A 276 12.89 0.11 -2.78
CA ASN A 276 11.44 -0.02 -2.87
C ASN A 276 10.96 -1.46 -3.06
N THR A 277 11.85 -2.37 -3.52
CA THR A 277 11.51 -3.77 -3.84
C THR A 277 12.55 -4.73 -3.31
N TYR A 278 12.15 -5.99 -3.16
CA TYR A 278 13.06 -7.09 -2.81
C TYR A 278 14.28 -7.16 -3.74
N GLU A 279 14.06 -7.04 -5.06
CA GLU A 279 15.15 -7.12 -6.05
C GLU A 279 16.14 -5.95 -5.91
N GLN A 280 15.65 -4.74 -5.62
CA GLN A 280 16.54 -3.60 -5.36
C GLN A 280 17.42 -3.81 -4.13
N LEU A 281 16.88 -4.43 -3.05
CA LEU A 281 17.71 -4.79 -1.90
C LEU A 281 18.77 -5.83 -2.30
N ARG A 282 18.37 -6.87 -3.04
CA ARG A 282 19.28 -7.93 -3.54
C ARG A 282 20.39 -7.36 -4.41
N GLU A 283 20.10 -6.40 -5.30
CA GLU A 283 21.09 -5.75 -6.16
C GLU A 283 22.14 -4.95 -5.37
N ILE A 284 21.73 -4.31 -4.26
CA ILE A 284 22.59 -3.45 -3.44
C ILE A 284 23.39 -4.27 -2.43
N ASP A 285 22.76 -5.29 -1.85
CA ASP A 285 23.37 -6.15 -0.82
C ASP A 285 22.89 -7.60 -0.93
N HIS A 286 23.65 -8.42 -1.66
CA HIS A 286 23.37 -9.85 -1.81
C HIS A 286 23.45 -10.64 -0.50
N SER A 287 24.09 -10.08 0.53
CA SER A 287 24.32 -10.73 1.82
C SER A 287 23.34 -10.29 2.91
N SER A 288 22.38 -9.42 2.59
CA SER A 288 21.39 -8.97 3.57
C SER A 288 20.60 -10.14 4.15
N SER A 289 20.53 -10.21 5.49
CA SER A 289 19.75 -11.24 6.21
C SER A 289 18.26 -11.18 5.88
N HIS A 290 17.77 -10.03 5.47
CA HIS A 290 16.37 -9.82 5.06
C HIS A 290 16.00 -10.47 3.72
N LEU A 291 16.97 -10.98 2.96
CA LEU A 291 16.69 -11.77 1.75
C LEU A 291 16.22 -13.20 2.08
N GLU A 292 16.39 -13.67 3.32
CA GLU A 292 15.99 -14.99 3.80
C GLU A 292 14.70 -14.92 4.62
N THR A 293 13.58 -14.56 4.00
CA THR A 293 12.28 -14.55 4.68
C THR A 293 11.66 -15.93 4.81
N ASP A 294 10.80 -16.14 5.80
CA ASP A 294 10.05 -17.39 5.97
C ASP A 294 9.32 -17.84 4.70
N ALA A 295 8.76 -16.88 3.95
CA ALA A 295 8.09 -17.17 2.70
C ALA A 295 9.04 -17.76 1.64
N LEU A 296 10.23 -17.20 1.48
CA LEU A 296 11.23 -17.66 0.52
C LEU A 296 11.87 -18.99 0.95
N ILE A 297 12.11 -19.17 2.24
CA ILE A 297 12.56 -20.44 2.81
C ILE A 297 11.52 -21.55 2.52
N ASN A 298 10.23 -21.24 2.67
CA ASN A 298 9.17 -22.18 2.33
C ASN A 298 9.11 -22.48 0.83
N ILE A 299 9.27 -21.50 -0.05
CA ILE A 299 9.36 -21.72 -1.51
C ILE A 299 10.56 -22.62 -1.82
N SER A 300 11.74 -22.29 -1.30
CA SER A 300 12.97 -23.08 -1.48
C SER A 300 12.77 -24.55 -1.10
N LYS A 301 12.22 -24.81 0.08
CA LYS A 301 11.92 -26.16 0.57
C LYS A 301 10.86 -26.88 -0.28
N ALA A 302 9.77 -26.19 -0.62
CA ALA A 302 8.66 -26.77 -1.36
C ALA A 302 9.03 -27.16 -2.81
N LEU A 303 9.85 -26.33 -3.47
CA LEU A 303 10.26 -26.55 -4.86
C LEU A 303 11.62 -27.24 -5.00
N GLY A 304 12.35 -27.43 -3.90
CA GLY A 304 13.69 -28.06 -3.89
C GLY A 304 14.71 -27.24 -4.67
N VAL A 305 14.74 -25.91 -4.45
CA VAL A 305 15.62 -24.98 -5.14
C VAL A 305 16.35 -24.07 -4.14
N PRO A 306 17.57 -23.61 -4.46
CA PRO A 306 18.24 -22.60 -3.66
C PRO A 306 17.53 -21.23 -3.76
N LEU A 307 17.72 -20.35 -2.76
CA LEU A 307 17.05 -19.04 -2.70
C LEU A 307 17.40 -18.15 -3.90
N GLU A 308 18.60 -18.30 -4.44
CA GLU A 308 19.13 -17.52 -5.57
C GLU A 308 18.36 -17.80 -6.88
N GLU A 309 17.74 -18.96 -7.01
CA GLU A 309 16.92 -19.32 -8.16
C GLU A 309 15.48 -18.78 -8.08
N ILE A 310 15.09 -18.17 -6.95
CA ILE A 310 13.82 -17.50 -6.77
C ILE A 310 14.01 -16.03 -7.17
N VAL A 311 13.56 -15.66 -8.36
CA VAL A 311 13.83 -14.35 -8.97
C VAL A 311 12.57 -13.68 -9.49
N ASN A 312 12.69 -12.41 -9.91
CA ASN A 312 11.58 -11.60 -10.45
C ASN A 312 10.39 -11.53 -9.48
N ILE A 313 10.69 -11.23 -8.22
CA ILE A 313 9.67 -11.09 -7.17
C ILE A 313 8.90 -9.79 -7.39
N GLU A 314 7.61 -9.92 -7.71
CA GLU A 314 6.71 -8.82 -7.98
C GLU A 314 5.45 -8.92 -7.13
N VAL A 315 5.06 -7.82 -6.49
CA VAL A 315 3.86 -7.77 -5.65
C VAL A 315 2.62 -7.80 -6.53
N LEU A 316 1.71 -8.70 -6.23
CA LEU A 316 0.38 -8.71 -6.83
C LEU A 316 -0.54 -7.73 -6.07
N LYS A 317 -1.66 -7.37 -6.71
CA LYS A 317 -2.68 -6.51 -6.08
C LYS A 317 -3.07 -7.09 -4.71
N LYS A 318 -3.13 -6.25 -3.69
CA LYS A 318 -3.50 -6.64 -2.33
C LYS A 318 -4.91 -7.22 -2.32
N GLY A 319 -5.06 -8.49 -1.94
CA GLY A 319 -6.34 -9.09 -1.55
C GLY A 319 -6.84 -8.53 -0.20
N MET A 320 -8.12 -8.73 0.11
CA MET A 320 -8.69 -8.31 1.41
C MET A 320 -8.18 -9.14 2.58
N THR A 321 -7.84 -10.41 2.34
CA THR A 321 -7.47 -11.42 3.35
C THR A 321 -6.01 -11.84 3.28
N ASN A 322 -5.41 -11.88 2.09
CA ASN A 322 -4.10 -12.47 1.87
C ASN A 322 -3.12 -11.49 1.21
N ARG A 323 -1.82 -11.72 1.42
CA ARG A 323 -0.72 -11.08 0.69
C ARG A 323 -0.20 -12.05 -0.35
N SER A 324 -0.02 -11.60 -1.58
CA SER A 324 0.46 -12.46 -2.66
C SER A 324 1.52 -11.77 -3.49
N PHE A 325 2.51 -12.54 -3.94
CA PHE A 325 3.52 -12.07 -4.86
C PHE A 325 3.81 -13.11 -5.96
N LEU A 326 4.14 -12.59 -7.13
CA LEU A 326 4.64 -13.36 -8.26
C LEU A 326 6.14 -13.60 -8.06
N PHE A 327 6.62 -14.78 -8.44
CA PHE A 327 8.05 -15.07 -8.54
C PHE A 327 8.31 -16.05 -9.68
N THR A 328 9.54 -16.06 -10.17
CA THR A 328 10.00 -17.00 -11.20
C THR A 328 11.00 -17.99 -10.58
N CYS A 329 10.81 -19.26 -10.87
CA CYS A 329 11.72 -20.34 -10.49
C CYS A 329 11.75 -21.37 -11.60
N LYS A 330 12.94 -21.83 -12.01
CA LYS A 330 13.12 -22.80 -13.12
C LYS A 330 12.34 -22.40 -14.37
N GLU A 331 12.42 -21.11 -14.74
CA GLU A 331 11.70 -20.50 -15.89
C GLU A 331 10.16 -20.49 -15.77
N GLN A 332 9.61 -20.98 -14.68
CA GLN A 332 8.17 -20.98 -14.41
C GLN A 332 7.78 -19.85 -13.48
N LYS A 333 6.71 -19.14 -13.84
CA LYS A 333 6.10 -18.12 -12.99
C LYS A 333 5.13 -18.79 -12.03
N ASN A 334 5.22 -18.40 -10.76
CA ASN A 334 4.38 -18.92 -9.70
C ASN A 334 3.89 -17.75 -8.81
N ILE A 335 2.79 -17.98 -8.10
CA ILE A 335 2.26 -17.07 -7.10
C ILE A 335 2.46 -17.70 -5.73
N MET A 336 3.08 -16.97 -4.80
CA MET A 336 3.08 -17.30 -3.38
C MET A 336 1.99 -16.50 -2.68
N ARG A 337 1.11 -17.19 -1.93
CA ARG A 337 0.12 -16.59 -1.02
C ARG A 337 0.57 -16.76 0.42
N ILE A 338 0.61 -15.66 1.14
CA ILE A 338 0.86 -15.57 2.58
C ILE A 338 -0.43 -15.11 3.25
N PRO A 339 -0.96 -15.81 4.27
CA PRO A 339 -2.10 -15.36 5.04
C PRO A 339 -1.89 -13.96 5.63
N GLY A 340 -2.91 -13.12 5.57
CA GLY A 340 -2.89 -11.80 6.18
C GLY A 340 -3.16 -11.85 7.68
N GLU A 341 -2.89 -10.75 8.38
CA GLU A 341 -3.12 -10.62 9.82
C GLU A 341 -4.59 -10.85 10.19
N GLY A 342 -4.81 -11.62 11.27
CA GLY A 342 -6.14 -11.93 11.80
C GLY A 342 -6.95 -12.89 10.94
N THR A 343 -6.35 -13.55 9.92
CA THR A 343 -7.04 -14.58 9.13
C THR A 343 -7.06 -15.95 9.81
N ASP A 344 -6.17 -16.21 10.74
CA ASP A 344 -6.07 -17.50 11.46
C ASP A 344 -7.34 -17.84 12.26
N HIS A 345 -8.08 -16.81 12.72
CA HIS A 345 -9.37 -17.00 13.40
C HIS A 345 -10.55 -17.10 12.45
N LEU A 346 -10.38 -16.78 11.16
CA LEU A 346 -11.45 -16.72 10.17
C LEU A 346 -11.48 -17.96 9.27
N ILE A 347 -10.30 -18.52 8.96
CA ILE A 347 -10.13 -19.54 7.92
C ILE A 347 -9.47 -20.79 8.50
N ASN A 348 -10.13 -21.93 8.30
CA ASN A 348 -9.57 -23.23 8.65
C ASN A 348 -8.69 -23.73 7.48
N ARG A 349 -7.38 -23.61 7.60
CA ARG A 349 -6.42 -23.96 6.56
C ARG A 349 -6.41 -25.45 6.20
N LYS A 350 -6.80 -26.32 7.12
CA LYS A 350 -6.94 -27.77 6.84
C LYS A 350 -8.15 -28.03 5.96
N GLU A 351 -9.28 -27.38 6.24
CA GLU A 351 -10.48 -27.46 5.41
C GLU A 351 -10.23 -26.91 4.00
N GLU A 352 -9.53 -25.77 3.88
CA GLU A 352 -9.11 -25.24 2.59
C GLU A 352 -8.24 -26.24 1.81
N ALA A 353 -7.26 -26.87 2.46
CA ALA A 353 -6.41 -27.89 1.83
C ALA A 353 -7.22 -29.12 1.38
N ASP A 354 -8.23 -29.54 2.13
CA ASP A 354 -9.12 -30.63 1.74
C ASP A 354 -9.93 -30.28 0.49
N VAL A 355 -10.38 -29.04 0.35
CA VAL A 355 -11.06 -28.55 -0.86
C VAL A 355 -10.15 -28.64 -2.07
N TYR A 356 -8.93 -28.10 -1.99
CA TYR A 356 -7.97 -28.15 -3.12
C TYR A 356 -7.61 -29.59 -3.51
N ARG A 357 -7.51 -30.51 -2.54
CA ARG A 357 -7.28 -31.95 -2.82
C ARG A 357 -8.43 -32.57 -3.61
N VAL A 358 -9.67 -32.20 -3.33
CA VAL A 358 -10.85 -32.68 -4.07
C VAL A 358 -10.92 -32.08 -5.48
N LEU A 359 -10.40 -30.88 -5.68
CA LEU A 359 -10.37 -30.15 -6.95
C LEU A 359 -9.18 -30.52 -7.85
N GLU A 360 -8.17 -31.19 -7.31
CA GLU A 360 -6.94 -31.51 -8.01
C GLU A 360 -7.22 -32.25 -9.36
N GLY A 361 -6.55 -31.79 -10.42
CA GLY A 361 -6.65 -32.36 -11.77
C GLY A 361 -7.97 -32.07 -12.51
N LYS A 362 -8.95 -31.41 -11.92
CA LYS A 362 -10.30 -31.21 -12.52
C LYS A 362 -10.41 -29.96 -13.39
N LYS A 363 -9.37 -29.13 -13.50
CA LYS A 363 -9.39 -27.83 -14.25
C LYS A 363 -10.52 -26.89 -13.79
N ILE A 364 -10.88 -26.96 -12.51
CA ILE A 364 -11.87 -26.09 -11.90
C ILE A 364 -11.18 -24.90 -11.21
N CYS A 365 -10.11 -25.18 -10.46
CA CYS A 365 -9.32 -24.19 -9.71
C CYS A 365 -7.98 -23.87 -10.39
N ASP A 366 -7.21 -22.98 -9.77
CA ASP A 366 -5.80 -22.75 -10.04
C ASP A 366 -4.98 -24.03 -9.76
N ASP A 367 -3.87 -24.20 -10.48
CA ASP A 367 -3.00 -25.36 -10.33
C ASP A 367 -2.10 -25.14 -9.10
N VAL A 368 -2.42 -25.85 -8.00
CA VAL A 368 -1.67 -25.79 -6.73
C VAL A 368 -0.40 -26.62 -6.84
N VAL A 369 0.74 -25.96 -6.68
CA VAL A 369 2.08 -26.60 -6.67
C VAL A 369 2.45 -27.04 -5.25
N TYR A 370 2.10 -26.23 -4.25
CA TYR A 370 2.35 -26.51 -2.85
C TYR A 370 1.30 -25.84 -1.96
N MET A 371 0.91 -26.51 -0.90
CA MET A 371 0.04 -25.95 0.12
C MET A 371 0.40 -26.51 1.50
N ASN A 372 0.58 -25.62 2.47
CA ASN A 372 0.81 -26.00 3.86
C ASN A 372 -0.47 -25.76 4.69
N PRO A 373 -1.14 -26.82 5.18
CA PRO A 373 -2.37 -26.68 5.95
C PRO A 373 -2.16 -26.15 7.37
N GLU A 374 -0.92 -26.09 7.88
CA GLU A 374 -0.65 -25.59 9.22
C GLU A 374 -0.50 -24.06 9.26
N ASN A 375 0.17 -23.47 8.26
CA ASN A 375 0.41 -22.03 8.19
C ASN A 375 -0.32 -21.32 7.03
N GLY A 376 -1.02 -22.07 6.17
CA GLY A 376 -1.78 -21.52 5.05
C GLY A 376 -0.94 -20.98 3.89
N TYR A 377 0.37 -21.22 3.86
CA TYR A 377 1.20 -20.87 2.70
C TYR A 377 0.82 -21.71 1.50
N LYS A 378 0.59 -21.06 0.36
CA LYS A 378 0.17 -21.72 -0.87
C LYS A 378 0.99 -21.19 -2.05
N ILE A 379 1.48 -22.12 -2.89
CA ILE A 379 2.13 -21.81 -4.16
C ILE A 379 1.24 -22.35 -5.28
N THR A 380 0.91 -21.49 -6.23
CA THR A 380 0.13 -21.86 -7.42
C THR A 380 0.89 -21.47 -8.69
N ALA A 381 0.69 -22.22 -9.76
CA ALA A 381 1.20 -21.83 -11.07
C ALA A 381 0.52 -20.54 -11.54
N TYR A 382 1.31 -19.62 -12.10
CA TYR A 382 0.77 -18.37 -12.65
C TYR A 382 0.08 -18.61 -13.99
N LEU A 383 -1.15 -18.19 -14.10
CA LEU A 383 -1.93 -18.26 -15.35
C LEU A 383 -1.61 -17.06 -16.23
N ASP A 384 -0.57 -17.18 -17.07
CA ASP A 384 -0.08 -16.05 -17.89
C ASP A 384 -1.15 -15.55 -18.85
N GLY A 385 -1.40 -14.23 -18.79
CA GLY A 385 -2.40 -13.54 -19.60
C GLY A 385 -3.84 -13.89 -19.30
N ALA A 386 -4.12 -14.52 -18.15
CA ALA A 386 -5.48 -14.62 -17.64
C ALA A 386 -6.01 -13.25 -17.22
N ARG A 387 -7.33 -13.07 -17.33
CA ARG A 387 -8.04 -11.89 -16.84
C ARG A 387 -9.22 -12.29 -15.96
N SER A 388 -9.59 -11.45 -15.03
CA SER A 388 -10.83 -11.62 -14.26
C SER A 388 -12.08 -11.39 -15.12
N CYS A 389 -13.20 -11.88 -14.65
CA CYS A 389 -14.52 -11.60 -15.23
C CYS A 389 -14.80 -10.09 -15.18
N ASP A 390 -15.35 -9.56 -16.25
CA ASP A 390 -15.97 -8.23 -16.29
C ASP A 390 -17.45 -8.37 -15.92
N SER A 391 -17.83 -7.85 -14.75
CA SER A 391 -19.21 -7.94 -14.22
C SER A 391 -20.25 -7.17 -15.03
N GLU A 392 -19.83 -6.32 -15.98
CA GLU A 392 -20.72 -5.62 -16.90
C GLU A 392 -20.84 -6.32 -18.26
N ASN A 393 -19.99 -7.31 -18.54
CA ASN A 393 -19.95 -8.03 -19.81
C ASN A 393 -20.86 -9.25 -19.79
N LYS A 394 -21.96 -9.20 -20.55
CA LYS A 394 -22.99 -10.28 -20.58
C LYS A 394 -22.43 -11.63 -21.03
N GLU A 395 -21.45 -11.67 -21.93
CA GLU A 395 -20.85 -12.94 -22.38
C GLU A 395 -19.97 -13.55 -21.29
N ASP A 396 -19.20 -12.71 -20.56
CA ASP A 396 -18.46 -13.16 -19.38
C ASP A 396 -19.40 -13.75 -18.32
N LEU A 397 -20.49 -13.03 -17.99
CA LEU A 397 -21.48 -13.48 -17.04
C LEU A 397 -22.12 -14.82 -17.42
N LYS A 398 -22.51 -14.98 -18.70
CA LYS A 398 -23.07 -16.22 -19.22
C LYS A 398 -22.08 -17.40 -19.05
N ARG A 399 -20.83 -17.17 -19.34
CA ARG A 399 -19.76 -18.19 -19.23
C ARG A 399 -19.46 -18.50 -17.77
N CYS A 400 -19.42 -17.51 -16.88
CA CYS A 400 -19.23 -17.71 -15.44
C CYS A 400 -20.38 -18.52 -14.84
N MET A 401 -21.63 -18.20 -15.18
CA MET A 401 -22.80 -18.96 -14.69
C MET A 401 -22.85 -20.38 -15.24
N ALA A 402 -22.46 -20.60 -16.49
CA ALA A 402 -22.34 -21.93 -17.04
C ALA A 402 -21.26 -22.76 -16.33
N LYS A 403 -20.08 -22.15 -16.05
CA LYS A 403 -19.00 -22.79 -15.30
C LYS A 403 -19.41 -23.14 -13.87
N LEU A 404 -20.11 -22.21 -13.20
CA LEU A 404 -20.59 -22.43 -11.84
C LEU A 404 -21.63 -23.57 -11.78
N ARG A 405 -22.56 -23.60 -12.74
CA ARG A 405 -23.53 -24.70 -12.87
C ARG A 405 -22.87 -26.05 -13.13
N GLU A 406 -21.87 -26.11 -14.02
CA GLU A 406 -21.05 -27.30 -14.28
C GLU A 406 -20.37 -27.78 -13.00
N PHE A 407 -19.75 -26.86 -12.26
CA PHE A 407 -19.10 -27.16 -10.99
C PHE A 407 -20.08 -27.76 -9.98
N HIS A 408 -21.24 -27.13 -9.76
CA HIS A 408 -22.27 -27.64 -8.83
C HIS A 408 -22.83 -29.01 -9.28
N ALA A 409 -23.00 -29.21 -10.58
CA ALA A 409 -23.47 -30.49 -11.14
C ALA A 409 -22.46 -31.64 -10.95
N SER A 410 -21.19 -31.35 -10.72
CA SER A 410 -20.14 -32.34 -10.44
C SER A 410 -20.33 -33.03 -9.09
N LYS A 411 -21.14 -32.48 -8.19
CA LYS A 411 -21.50 -33.01 -6.85
C LYS A 411 -20.29 -33.41 -6.02
N LEU A 412 -19.21 -32.64 -6.11
CA LEU A 412 -18.03 -32.83 -5.28
C LEU A 412 -18.37 -32.66 -3.80
N LYS A 413 -17.66 -33.37 -2.93
CA LYS A 413 -17.95 -33.38 -1.49
C LYS A 413 -16.67 -33.21 -0.67
N VAL A 414 -16.80 -32.50 0.43
CA VAL A 414 -15.83 -32.39 1.51
C VAL A 414 -16.51 -32.71 2.85
N ALA A 415 -15.74 -32.92 3.92
CA ALA A 415 -16.30 -33.33 5.20
C ALA A 415 -16.96 -32.16 5.97
N HIS A 416 -16.54 -30.93 5.73
CA HIS A 416 -17.00 -29.74 6.42
C HIS A 416 -18.15 -29.03 5.69
N THR A 417 -18.90 -28.24 6.44
CA THR A 417 -20.04 -27.49 5.94
C THR A 417 -19.85 -26.00 6.21
N PHE A 418 -20.37 -25.14 5.32
CA PHE A 418 -20.45 -23.71 5.54
C PHE A 418 -21.91 -23.33 5.89
N ASP A 419 -22.17 -22.88 7.13
CA ASP A 419 -23.48 -22.40 7.57
C ASP A 419 -23.43 -20.87 7.72
N PRO A 420 -23.99 -20.08 6.76
CA PRO A 420 -23.89 -18.63 6.78
C PRO A 420 -24.58 -18.01 8.00
N PHE A 421 -25.63 -18.64 8.56
CA PHE A 421 -26.31 -18.15 9.77
C PHE A 421 -25.45 -18.31 11.01
N LYS A 422 -24.68 -19.42 11.12
CA LYS A 422 -23.71 -19.60 12.19
C LYS A 422 -22.53 -18.62 12.05
N GLN A 423 -22.07 -18.39 10.82
CA GLN A 423 -20.96 -17.49 10.56
C GLN A 423 -21.29 -16.02 10.89
N ILE A 424 -22.55 -15.56 10.67
CA ILE A 424 -23.01 -14.22 11.11
C ILE A 424 -22.76 -14.04 12.62
N VAL A 425 -23.19 -15.02 13.42
CA VAL A 425 -23.04 -14.98 14.88
C VAL A 425 -21.58 -15.13 15.30
N PHE A 426 -20.84 -15.99 14.62
CA PHE A 426 -19.41 -16.19 14.86
C PHE A 426 -18.60 -14.91 14.63
N TYR A 427 -18.80 -14.24 13.50
CA TYR A 427 -18.07 -12.99 13.22
C TYR A 427 -18.40 -11.88 14.22
N GLN A 428 -19.66 -11.79 14.67
CA GLN A 428 -20.05 -10.88 15.75
C GLN A 428 -19.33 -11.21 17.07
N SER A 429 -19.13 -12.48 17.40
CA SER A 429 -18.41 -12.90 18.62
C SER A 429 -16.95 -12.45 18.65
N LEU A 430 -16.36 -12.20 17.48
CA LEU A 430 -14.97 -11.74 17.35
C LEU A 430 -14.80 -10.22 17.59
N TRP A 431 -15.87 -9.46 17.81
CA TRP A 431 -15.80 -8.01 18.03
C TRP A 431 -15.34 -7.63 19.44
N ASN A 432 -15.05 -8.60 20.30
CA ASN A 432 -14.58 -8.38 21.68
C ASN A 432 -15.48 -7.42 22.50
N GLY A 433 -16.78 -7.52 22.31
CA GLY A 433 -17.79 -6.69 23.03
C GLY A 433 -17.95 -5.27 22.49
N GLN A 434 -17.28 -4.91 21.38
CA GLN A 434 -17.51 -3.62 20.74
C GLN A 434 -18.91 -3.56 20.11
N ALA A 435 -19.54 -2.38 20.14
CA ALA A 435 -20.82 -2.17 19.49
C ALA A 435 -20.63 -1.96 17.97
N SER A 436 -21.64 -2.36 17.19
CA SER A 436 -21.69 -2.04 15.76
C SER A 436 -21.81 -0.53 15.51
N TYR A 437 -21.29 -0.03 14.38
CA TYR A 437 -21.56 1.33 13.91
C TYR A 437 -23.00 1.54 13.44
N TYR A 438 -23.71 0.46 13.08
CA TYR A 438 -25.09 0.53 12.63
C TYR A 438 -26.03 0.51 13.83
N LYS A 439 -26.78 1.59 14.04
CA LYS A 439 -27.66 1.78 15.22
C LYS A 439 -28.76 0.71 15.36
N ASP A 440 -29.17 0.13 14.25
CA ASP A 440 -30.24 -0.86 14.19
C ASP A 440 -29.71 -2.28 13.88
N HIS A 441 -28.42 -2.53 14.15
CA HIS A 441 -27.75 -3.79 13.85
C HIS A 441 -28.45 -4.99 14.46
N GLU A 442 -28.77 -4.96 15.76
CA GLU A 442 -29.43 -6.08 16.46
C GLU A 442 -30.78 -6.42 15.83
N LYS A 443 -31.61 -5.40 15.54
CA LYS A 443 -32.89 -5.59 14.82
C LYS A 443 -32.65 -6.23 13.46
N THR A 444 -31.76 -5.67 12.66
CA THR A 444 -31.48 -6.16 11.31
C THR A 444 -30.96 -7.60 11.34
N GLN A 445 -30.05 -7.92 12.24
CA GLN A 445 -29.54 -9.28 12.38
C GLN A 445 -30.64 -10.27 12.76
N ASN A 446 -31.54 -9.92 13.70
CA ASN A 446 -32.68 -10.77 14.08
C ASN A 446 -33.64 -11.00 12.90
N GLU A 447 -33.90 -9.97 12.10
CA GLU A 447 -34.70 -10.07 10.87
C GLU A 447 -34.03 -11.04 9.87
N ILE A 448 -32.70 -10.95 9.66
CA ILE A 448 -31.94 -11.87 8.78
C ILE A 448 -31.97 -13.30 9.33
N LEU A 449 -31.73 -13.49 10.62
CA LEU A 449 -31.74 -14.83 11.23
C LEU A 449 -33.15 -15.48 11.14
N SER A 450 -34.21 -14.71 11.09
CA SER A 450 -35.57 -15.23 10.90
C SER A 450 -35.80 -15.89 9.54
N LEU A 451 -34.98 -15.56 8.51
CA LEU A 451 -35.05 -16.20 7.19
C LEU A 451 -34.58 -17.65 7.20
N LYS A 452 -33.96 -18.12 8.28
CA LYS A 452 -33.38 -19.49 8.35
C LYS A 452 -34.42 -20.57 8.04
N SER A 453 -35.58 -20.52 8.66
CA SER A 453 -36.66 -21.51 8.45
C SER A 453 -37.14 -21.57 6.99
N PHE A 454 -37.22 -20.41 6.34
CA PHE A 454 -37.59 -20.32 4.93
C PHE A 454 -36.50 -20.92 4.03
N VAL A 455 -35.23 -20.54 4.25
CA VAL A 455 -34.09 -21.06 3.49
C VAL A 455 -34.00 -22.58 3.63
N GLU A 456 -34.06 -23.13 4.85
CA GLU A 456 -33.99 -24.58 5.10
C GLU A 456 -35.16 -25.34 4.43
N LYS A 457 -36.37 -24.77 4.34
CA LYS A 457 -37.50 -25.37 3.66
C LYS A 457 -37.25 -25.56 2.15
N TYR A 458 -36.58 -24.62 1.50
CA TYR A 458 -36.34 -24.63 0.05
C TYR A 458 -34.92 -24.96 -0.35
N LYS A 459 -34.09 -25.34 0.61
CA LYS A 459 -32.69 -25.74 0.40
C LYS A 459 -32.56 -26.91 -0.57
N LYS A 460 -31.60 -26.83 -1.46
CA LYS A 460 -31.18 -27.96 -2.31
C LYS A 460 -30.21 -28.88 -1.58
N GLU A 461 -30.04 -30.10 -2.11
CA GLU A 461 -29.01 -31.03 -1.64
C GLU A 461 -27.65 -30.31 -1.60
N PRO A 462 -26.95 -30.30 -0.46
CA PRO A 462 -25.67 -29.64 -0.35
C PRO A 462 -24.62 -30.25 -1.27
N VAL A 463 -23.89 -29.42 -1.97
CA VAL A 463 -22.71 -29.76 -2.76
C VAL A 463 -21.54 -28.90 -2.29
N LEU A 464 -20.30 -29.24 -2.69
CA LEU A 464 -19.20 -28.32 -2.53
C LEU A 464 -19.56 -26.99 -3.23
N SER A 465 -19.61 -25.92 -2.48
CA SER A 465 -19.89 -24.56 -2.95
C SER A 465 -18.70 -23.69 -2.65
N HIS A 466 -18.45 -22.69 -3.50
CA HIS A 466 -17.28 -21.82 -3.40
C HIS A 466 -17.38 -20.83 -2.23
N ILE A 467 -18.59 -20.37 -1.97
CA ILE A 467 -18.98 -19.37 -0.95
C ILE A 467 -18.49 -17.95 -1.27
N ASP A 468 -17.28 -17.82 -1.78
CA ASP A 468 -16.69 -16.53 -2.21
C ASP A 468 -16.62 -16.45 -3.75
N SER A 469 -17.69 -16.84 -4.43
CA SER A 469 -17.82 -16.87 -5.89
C SER A 469 -17.99 -15.48 -6.52
N VAL A 470 -17.14 -14.55 -6.14
CA VAL A 470 -17.11 -13.17 -6.63
C VAL A 470 -16.54 -13.10 -8.04
N TYR A 471 -16.92 -12.10 -8.84
CA TYR A 471 -16.49 -12.02 -10.25
C TYR A 471 -14.98 -11.95 -10.42
N ASP A 472 -14.23 -11.34 -9.47
CA ASP A 472 -12.78 -11.27 -9.49
C ASP A 472 -12.11 -12.66 -9.38
N ASN A 473 -12.79 -13.65 -8.81
CA ASN A 473 -12.30 -15.02 -8.63
C ASN A 473 -12.52 -15.92 -9.86
N PHE A 474 -13.20 -15.43 -10.92
CA PHE A 474 -13.33 -16.15 -12.19
C PHE A 474 -12.25 -15.67 -13.16
N LEU A 475 -11.23 -16.48 -13.37
CA LEU A 475 -10.12 -16.18 -14.28
C LEU A 475 -10.34 -16.83 -15.64
N PHE A 476 -10.39 -16.00 -16.67
CA PHE A 476 -10.45 -16.41 -18.08
C PHE A 476 -9.05 -16.62 -18.60
N THR A 477 -8.68 -17.84 -18.92
CA THR A 477 -7.35 -18.19 -19.45
C THR A 477 -7.25 -17.87 -20.94
N LYS A 478 -6.01 -17.79 -21.46
CA LYS A 478 -5.75 -17.60 -22.92
C LYS A 478 -6.35 -18.71 -23.79
N GLU A 479 -6.43 -19.93 -23.25
CA GLU A 479 -6.99 -21.09 -23.93
C GLU A 479 -8.52 -21.05 -23.97
N GLY A 480 -9.13 -20.10 -23.29
CA GLY A 480 -10.58 -19.93 -23.22
C GLY A 480 -11.25 -20.72 -22.10
N ASP A 481 -10.51 -21.37 -21.22
CA ASP A 481 -11.03 -22.00 -20.01
C ASP A 481 -11.35 -20.94 -18.94
N ILE A 482 -12.17 -21.32 -17.94
CA ILE A 482 -12.39 -20.54 -16.74
C ILE A 482 -11.91 -21.31 -15.52
N ARG A 483 -11.10 -20.65 -14.67
CA ARG A 483 -10.64 -21.16 -13.38
C ARG A 483 -11.25 -20.32 -12.27
N LEU A 484 -11.75 -20.98 -11.22
CA LEU A 484 -12.17 -20.33 -9.99
C LEU A 484 -11.01 -20.40 -9.00
N ILE A 485 -10.65 -19.27 -8.42
CA ILE A 485 -9.55 -19.16 -7.44
C ILE A 485 -10.10 -18.75 -6.07
N ASP A 486 -9.26 -18.90 -5.04
CA ASP A 486 -9.53 -18.44 -3.66
C ASP A 486 -10.66 -19.20 -2.94
N TRP A 487 -10.43 -20.49 -2.73
CA TRP A 487 -11.38 -21.46 -2.13
C TRP A 487 -11.36 -21.48 -0.59
N GLU A 488 -10.88 -20.44 0.05
CA GLU A 488 -10.62 -20.44 1.50
C GLU A 488 -11.88 -20.49 2.38
N TYR A 489 -13.06 -20.18 1.82
CA TYR A 489 -14.37 -20.28 2.49
C TYR A 489 -15.21 -21.46 2.00
N ALA A 490 -14.73 -22.21 1.00
CA ALA A 490 -15.51 -23.25 0.37
C ALA A 490 -15.92 -24.36 1.36
N GLY A 491 -17.12 -24.92 1.18
CA GLY A 491 -17.64 -25.98 2.02
C GLY A 491 -18.97 -26.53 1.48
N MET A 492 -19.50 -27.58 2.13
CA MET A 492 -20.77 -28.14 1.74
C MET A 492 -21.91 -27.16 2.04
N GLN A 493 -22.64 -26.72 1.01
CA GLN A 493 -23.79 -25.80 1.12
C GLN A 493 -24.74 -25.97 -0.07
N ASP A 494 -25.94 -25.35 0.02
CA ASP A 494 -26.84 -25.15 -1.11
C ASP A 494 -26.14 -24.36 -2.23
N PRO A 495 -26.00 -24.89 -3.46
CA PRO A 495 -25.25 -24.25 -4.53
C PRO A 495 -25.73 -22.84 -4.89
N HIS A 496 -26.98 -22.51 -4.57
CA HIS A 496 -27.57 -21.22 -4.92
C HIS A 496 -26.99 -20.03 -4.11
N ILE A 497 -26.25 -20.32 -3.01
CA ILE A 497 -25.56 -19.27 -2.26
C ILE A 497 -24.48 -18.61 -3.13
N ASP A 498 -23.82 -19.36 -4.01
CA ASP A 498 -22.78 -18.85 -4.88
C ASP A 498 -23.29 -17.80 -5.87
N ILE A 499 -24.56 -17.94 -6.32
CA ILE A 499 -25.20 -16.92 -7.17
C ILE A 499 -25.43 -15.62 -6.36
N ALA A 500 -25.89 -15.76 -5.12
CA ALA A 500 -26.12 -14.62 -4.23
C ALA A 500 -24.80 -13.87 -3.92
N MET A 501 -23.73 -14.61 -3.65
CA MET A 501 -22.40 -14.02 -3.40
C MET A 501 -21.88 -13.23 -4.61
N PHE A 502 -22.04 -13.76 -5.82
CA PHE A 502 -21.71 -13.03 -7.04
C PHE A 502 -22.46 -11.70 -7.13
N CYS A 503 -23.79 -11.74 -6.92
CA CYS A 503 -24.65 -10.56 -7.01
C CYS A 503 -24.24 -9.45 -6.03
N ILE A 504 -24.05 -9.78 -4.74
CA ILE A 504 -23.76 -8.77 -3.72
C ILE A 504 -22.37 -8.15 -3.87
N TYR A 505 -21.40 -8.91 -4.39
CA TYR A 505 -20.05 -8.38 -4.64
C TYR A 505 -20.01 -7.50 -5.89
N ALA A 506 -20.76 -7.88 -6.93
CA ALA A 506 -20.88 -7.08 -8.15
C ALA A 506 -21.72 -5.79 -7.98
N GLY A 507 -22.38 -5.62 -6.83
CA GLY A 507 -23.21 -4.44 -6.59
C GLY A 507 -24.55 -4.47 -7.32
N TYR A 508 -25.06 -5.67 -7.69
CA TYR A 508 -26.25 -5.82 -8.52
C TYR A 508 -27.53 -5.45 -7.79
N ASP A 509 -28.40 -4.71 -8.48
CA ASP A 509 -29.78 -4.50 -8.07
C ASP A 509 -30.64 -5.76 -8.32
N ARG A 510 -31.93 -5.69 -7.96
CA ARG A 510 -32.85 -6.81 -8.15
C ARG A 510 -32.94 -7.27 -9.60
N LYS A 511 -32.96 -6.34 -10.56
CA LYS A 511 -33.10 -6.66 -11.99
C LYS A 511 -31.86 -7.37 -12.51
N GLN A 512 -30.68 -6.87 -12.18
CA GLN A 512 -29.40 -7.49 -12.54
C GLN A 512 -29.25 -8.88 -11.90
N ALA A 513 -29.66 -9.03 -10.64
CA ALA A 513 -29.70 -10.33 -9.97
C ALA A 513 -30.64 -11.32 -10.67
N ASP A 514 -31.81 -10.87 -11.11
CA ASP A 514 -32.74 -11.69 -11.89
C ASP A 514 -32.13 -12.12 -13.23
N GLU A 515 -31.48 -11.21 -13.94
CA GLU A 515 -30.80 -11.51 -15.21
C GLU A 515 -29.68 -12.55 -14.98
N LEU A 516 -28.90 -12.45 -13.89
CA LEU A 516 -27.86 -13.42 -13.56
C LEU A 516 -28.44 -14.81 -13.22
N MET A 517 -29.54 -14.84 -12.44
CA MET A 517 -30.26 -16.09 -12.14
C MET A 517 -30.77 -16.76 -13.43
N ASP A 518 -31.32 -15.97 -14.36
CA ASP A 518 -31.77 -16.51 -15.63
C ASP A 518 -30.64 -17.09 -16.48
N LEU A 519 -29.43 -16.55 -16.40
CA LEU A 519 -28.24 -17.16 -17.03
C LEU A 519 -27.87 -18.48 -16.36
N TYR A 520 -27.89 -18.56 -15.03
CA TYR A 520 -27.56 -19.80 -14.32
C TYR A 520 -28.61 -20.89 -14.56
N PHE A 521 -29.91 -20.56 -14.54
CA PHE A 521 -31.03 -21.51 -14.71
C PHE A 521 -31.50 -21.66 -16.16
N GLU A 522 -30.84 -21.02 -17.13
CA GLU A 522 -31.24 -21.03 -18.55
C GLU A 522 -32.72 -20.60 -18.74
N GLY A 523 -33.13 -19.57 -18.02
CA GLY A 523 -34.50 -19.04 -18.05
C GLY A 523 -35.56 -19.88 -17.30
N LYS A 524 -35.13 -20.92 -16.58
CA LYS A 524 -36.02 -21.86 -15.87
C LYS A 524 -35.96 -21.73 -14.34
N CYS A 525 -35.73 -20.53 -13.82
CA CYS A 525 -35.70 -20.29 -12.38
C CYS A 525 -37.09 -20.30 -11.78
N GLU A 526 -37.40 -21.29 -10.94
CA GLU A 526 -38.64 -21.37 -10.19
C GLU A 526 -38.77 -20.19 -9.22
N LYS A 527 -40.02 -19.68 -9.03
CA LYS A 527 -40.28 -18.49 -8.21
C LYS A 527 -39.73 -18.63 -6.78
N MET A 528 -39.99 -19.75 -6.09
CA MET A 528 -39.51 -19.96 -4.72
C MET A 528 -38.00 -20.11 -4.65
N THR A 529 -37.36 -20.64 -5.70
CA THR A 529 -35.92 -20.67 -5.82
C THR A 529 -35.32 -19.26 -5.96
N ARG A 530 -35.99 -18.38 -6.74
CA ARG A 530 -35.58 -16.97 -6.88
C ARG A 530 -35.66 -16.23 -5.54
N ILE A 531 -36.81 -16.38 -4.82
CA ILE A 531 -36.98 -15.77 -3.50
C ILE A 531 -35.92 -16.29 -2.50
N LYS A 532 -35.59 -17.58 -2.56
CA LYS A 532 -34.53 -18.17 -1.74
C LYS A 532 -33.14 -17.54 -2.06
N ILE A 533 -32.85 -17.25 -3.31
CA ILE A 533 -31.58 -16.57 -3.67
C ILE A 533 -31.58 -15.14 -3.15
N TYR A 534 -32.69 -14.42 -3.19
CA TYR A 534 -32.80 -13.11 -2.52
C TYR A 534 -32.57 -13.23 -1.01
N ALA A 535 -33.09 -14.29 -0.37
CA ALA A 535 -32.82 -14.53 1.04
C ALA A 535 -31.34 -14.79 1.29
N TYR A 536 -30.65 -15.55 0.42
CA TYR A 536 -29.19 -15.70 0.50
C TYR A 536 -28.45 -14.38 0.28
N MET A 537 -28.91 -13.49 -0.62
CA MET A 537 -28.30 -12.15 -0.78
C MET A 537 -28.41 -11.33 0.50
N ALA A 538 -29.59 -11.38 1.18
CA ALA A 538 -29.76 -10.71 2.46
C ALA A 538 -28.87 -11.30 3.56
N VAL A 539 -28.80 -12.62 3.67
CA VAL A 539 -27.98 -13.34 4.65
C VAL A 539 -26.49 -13.08 4.41
N SER A 540 -26.04 -13.15 3.16
CA SER A 540 -24.65 -12.90 2.78
C SER A 540 -24.25 -11.44 2.98
N GLY A 541 -25.15 -10.48 2.73
CA GLY A 541 -24.93 -9.07 3.05
C GLY A 541 -24.67 -8.84 4.54
N MET A 542 -25.46 -9.50 5.42
CA MET A 542 -25.22 -9.44 6.87
C MET A 542 -23.92 -10.12 7.29
N LEU A 543 -23.61 -11.27 6.69
CA LEU A 543 -22.39 -12.03 6.92
C LEU A 543 -21.15 -11.15 6.67
N TRP A 544 -21.06 -10.57 5.49
CA TRP A 544 -19.90 -9.75 5.11
C TRP A 544 -19.90 -8.39 5.82
N SER A 545 -21.04 -7.84 6.20
CA SER A 545 -21.10 -6.67 7.07
C SER A 545 -20.48 -6.96 8.44
N ASN A 546 -20.82 -8.10 9.07
CA ASN A 546 -20.23 -8.51 10.35
C ASN A 546 -18.74 -8.82 10.25
N TRP A 547 -18.29 -9.38 9.14
CA TRP A 547 -16.87 -9.57 8.83
C TRP A 547 -16.13 -8.23 8.73
N CYS A 548 -16.69 -7.23 8.05
CA CYS A 548 -16.12 -5.88 7.97
C CYS A 548 -16.00 -5.24 9.36
N GLU A 549 -17.00 -5.39 10.22
CA GLU A 549 -16.96 -4.90 11.60
C GLU A 549 -15.85 -5.58 12.41
N TYR A 550 -15.63 -6.88 12.25
CA TYR A 550 -14.50 -7.57 12.85
C TYR A 550 -13.16 -7.01 12.35
N LYS A 551 -12.98 -6.87 11.04
CA LYS A 551 -11.74 -6.31 10.47
C LYS A 551 -11.48 -4.89 10.94
N ARG A 552 -12.54 -4.11 11.18
CA ARG A 552 -12.43 -2.78 11.76
C ARG A 552 -11.84 -2.81 13.19
N THR A 553 -12.16 -3.82 14.00
CA THR A 553 -11.52 -3.98 15.33
C THR A 553 -10.01 -4.21 15.24
N LEU A 554 -9.53 -4.66 14.07
CA LEU A 554 -8.12 -4.82 13.73
C LEU A 554 -7.52 -3.59 12.99
N GLY A 555 -8.26 -2.47 12.94
CA GLY A 555 -7.81 -1.23 12.30
C GLY A 555 -7.96 -1.19 10.78
N VAL A 556 -8.70 -2.12 10.17
CA VAL A 556 -8.95 -2.16 8.72
C VAL A 556 -10.38 -1.70 8.43
N ASP A 557 -10.54 -0.58 7.72
CA ASP A 557 -11.84 -0.05 7.30
C ASP A 557 -12.06 -0.31 5.79
N PHE A 558 -13.23 -0.89 5.46
CA PHE A 558 -13.63 -1.18 4.08
C PHE A 558 -14.58 -0.13 3.48
N GLY A 559 -14.87 0.96 4.19
CA GLY A 559 -15.59 2.13 3.67
C GLY A 559 -16.93 1.78 3.03
N GLU A 560 -17.07 2.12 1.75
CA GLU A 560 -18.32 1.91 0.99
C GLU A 560 -18.75 0.44 0.90
N TYR A 561 -17.80 -0.50 0.83
CA TYR A 561 -18.10 -1.93 0.77
C TYR A 561 -18.87 -2.40 2.02
N SER A 562 -18.44 -2.00 3.22
CA SER A 562 -19.14 -2.35 4.47
C SER A 562 -20.58 -1.84 4.46
N LEU A 563 -20.80 -0.58 4.05
CA LEU A 563 -22.12 0.03 3.96
C LEU A 563 -22.99 -0.69 2.92
N MET A 564 -22.43 -1.02 1.77
CA MET A 564 -23.13 -1.74 0.70
C MET A 564 -23.63 -3.11 1.18
N GLN A 565 -22.78 -3.88 1.87
CA GLN A 565 -23.16 -5.20 2.39
C GLN A 565 -24.30 -5.08 3.44
N TYR A 566 -24.23 -4.10 4.34
CA TYR A 566 -25.32 -3.87 5.29
C TYR A 566 -26.63 -3.45 4.59
N ARG A 567 -26.55 -2.67 3.49
CA ARG A 567 -27.72 -2.34 2.67
C ARG A 567 -28.31 -3.56 2.00
N TYR A 568 -27.50 -4.48 1.47
CA TYR A 568 -28.00 -5.76 0.92
C TYR A 568 -28.80 -6.54 1.94
N ALA A 569 -28.33 -6.65 3.17
CA ALA A 569 -29.08 -7.31 4.24
C ALA A 569 -30.49 -6.74 4.37
N LYS A 570 -30.64 -5.45 4.44
CA LYS A 570 -31.96 -4.78 4.66
C LYS A 570 -32.84 -4.76 3.44
N ASP A 571 -32.30 -4.45 2.28
CA ASP A 571 -33.06 -4.26 1.05
C ASP A 571 -33.60 -5.59 0.53
N PHE A 572 -32.78 -6.64 0.52
CA PHE A 572 -33.19 -7.95 0.07
C PHE A 572 -34.07 -8.68 1.11
N TYR A 573 -33.91 -8.41 2.41
CA TYR A 573 -34.89 -8.85 3.41
C TYR A 573 -36.29 -8.33 3.09
N ARG A 574 -36.41 -7.02 2.80
CA ARG A 574 -37.72 -6.42 2.42
C ARG A 574 -38.29 -7.05 1.16
N ILE A 575 -37.45 -7.25 0.12
CA ILE A 575 -37.87 -7.91 -1.11
C ILE A 575 -38.40 -9.32 -0.83
N VAL A 576 -37.74 -10.11 0.01
CA VAL A 576 -38.21 -11.46 0.40
C VAL A 576 -39.58 -11.38 1.07
N GLN A 577 -39.77 -10.47 2.05
CA GLN A 577 -41.02 -10.33 2.74
C GLN A 577 -42.17 -9.92 1.78
N GLU A 578 -41.90 -8.98 0.86
CA GLU A 578 -42.87 -8.55 -0.15
C GLU A 578 -43.27 -9.68 -1.11
N GLU A 579 -42.33 -10.50 -1.55
CA GLU A 579 -42.59 -11.61 -2.45
C GLU A 579 -43.35 -12.74 -1.74
N LEU A 580 -43.02 -13.06 -0.48
CA LEU A 580 -43.75 -14.07 0.30
C LEU A 580 -45.18 -13.64 0.60
N ALA A 581 -45.42 -12.36 0.92
CA ALA A 581 -46.79 -11.83 1.14
C ALA A 581 -47.67 -11.86 -0.12
N LYS A 582 -47.08 -11.93 -1.32
CA LYS A 582 -47.83 -12.14 -2.58
C LYS A 582 -48.24 -13.60 -2.80
N GLU A 583 -47.53 -14.55 -2.20
CA GLU A 583 -47.85 -15.98 -2.29
C GLU A 583 -48.92 -16.42 -1.29
N GLU A 584 -49.11 -15.68 -0.21
CA GLU A 584 -50.15 -15.95 0.79
C GLU A 584 -51.53 -15.38 0.40
N LYS A 585 -51.57 -14.52 -0.62
CA LYS A 585 -52.78 -13.96 -1.22
C LYS A 585 -53.25 -14.75 -2.43
#